data_0d6349a48642d478974283bea61b3392
#
_entry.id   0d6349a48642d478974283bea61b3392
#
_cell.length_a   1.000
_cell.length_b   1.000
_cell.length_c   1.000
_cell.angle_alpha   90.00
_cell.angle_beta   90.00
_cell.angle_gamma   90.00
#
_symmetry.space_group_name_H-M   'P 1'
#
loop_
_entity.id
_entity.type
_entity.pdbx_description
1 polymer ?
#
loop_
_entity_poly.entity_id
_entity_poly.type
_entity_poly.pdbx_seq_one_letter_code
_entity_poly.pdbx_strand_id
1 'polypeptide(L)'
;RAYRIRRFALRMGEVQGQGYIGQALGMADILAVAYGHAMNFQPKDPHWEGRDRFLLSHGHYAIAHYAALIEAGIIDEEELETYGCDDSRLPMSGMATYTPGMEISGGSLGQGLSIGVGMALGLRQKRNPAFIYNSMSDGELDEGSTWEAAMSAAHHNLSNLIVMVDINNQQADGNSNQIMRFEPIADKWLAFGWHVQRVNGNDIEAVLKAFDEARATKVNQPRVILFDTLMGKGVPFLEQREKNHFIRVDAGEWQSAISILDADSQGVAK
;
A
#
# COMPACT_ATOMS: atom_id res chain seq x y z
N ARG A 1 -9.74 -6.86 -10.34
CA ARG A 1 -9.20 -6.86 -8.97
C ARG A 1 -9.27 -5.48 -8.33
N ALA A 2 -8.71 -4.42 -8.91
CA ALA A 2 -8.73 -3.07 -8.34
C ALA A 2 -10.15 -2.59 -7.96
N TYR A 3 -11.14 -2.82 -8.83
CA TYR A 3 -12.54 -2.57 -8.51
C TYR A 3 -13.00 -3.31 -7.24
N ARG A 4 -12.71 -4.60 -7.11
CA ARG A 4 -13.11 -5.38 -5.92
C ARG A 4 -12.43 -4.88 -4.66
N ILE A 5 -11.13 -4.54 -4.73
CA ILE A 5 -10.39 -3.94 -3.60
C ILE A 5 -11.06 -2.63 -3.16
N ARG A 6 -11.40 -1.72 -4.10
CA ARG A 6 -12.15 -0.48 -3.78
C ARG A 6 -13.49 -0.78 -3.11
N ARG A 7 -14.23 -1.73 -3.67
CA ARG A 7 -15.55 -2.12 -3.15
C ARG A 7 -15.47 -2.69 -1.74
N PHE A 8 -14.51 -3.56 -1.46
CA PHE A 8 -14.26 -4.11 -0.13
C PHE A 8 -13.85 -3.04 0.88
N ALA A 9 -12.98 -2.11 0.47
CA ALA A 9 -12.59 -0.99 1.33
C ALA A 9 -13.79 -0.09 1.68
N LEU A 10 -14.66 0.23 0.71
CA LEU A 10 -15.89 0.98 0.98
C LEU A 10 -16.82 0.22 1.93
N ARG A 11 -16.98 -1.08 1.74
CA ARG A 11 -17.84 -1.89 2.62
C ARG A 11 -17.30 -1.92 4.05
N MET A 12 -16.01 -2.14 4.25
CA MET A 12 -15.38 -2.05 5.57
C MET A 12 -15.54 -0.66 6.19
N GLY A 13 -15.38 0.40 5.40
CA GLY A 13 -15.62 1.77 5.85
C GLY A 13 -17.07 2.01 6.28
N GLU A 14 -18.05 1.45 5.55
CA GLU A 14 -19.46 1.50 5.90
C GLU A 14 -19.76 0.81 7.23
N VAL A 15 -19.15 -0.37 7.49
CA VAL A 15 -19.29 -1.10 8.76
C VAL A 15 -18.91 -0.23 9.96
N GLN A 16 -17.84 0.56 9.85
CA GLN A 16 -17.37 1.46 10.92
C GLN A 16 -17.92 2.89 10.84
N GLY A 17 -18.55 3.27 9.71
CA GLY A 17 -18.96 4.64 9.44
C GLY A 17 -17.80 5.63 9.27
N GLN A 18 -16.56 5.14 9.20
CA GLN A 18 -15.35 5.96 9.12
C GLN A 18 -14.15 5.16 8.63
N GLY A 19 -13.09 5.85 8.17
CA GLY A 19 -11.82 5.21 7.84
C GLY A 19 -10.91 6.03 6.93
N TYR A 20 -9.76 5.46 6.62
CA TYR A 20 -8.78 5.99 5.68
C TYR A 20 -9.14 5.57 4.23
N ILE A 21 -10.34 5.98 3.81
CA ILE A 21 -10.94 5.53 2.56
C ILE A 21 -10.32 6.17 1.34
N GLY A 22 -9.96 7.46 1.42
CA GLY A 22 -9.33 8.16 0.31
C GLY A 22 -8.08 7.44 -0.19
N GLN A 23 -7.21 7.05 0.74
CA GLN A 23 -5.99 6.30 0.47
C GLN A 23 -6.30 4.89 -0.03
N ALA A 24 -7.28 4.21 0.57
CA ALA A 24 -7.63 2.85 0.17
C ALA A 24 -8.10 2.78 -1.28
N LEU A 25 -8.90 3.74 -1.71
CA LEU A 25 -9.33 3.85 -3.10
C LEU A 25 -8.18 4.22 -4.05
N GLY A 26 -7.28 5.11 -3.62
CA GLY A 26 -6.08 5.51 -4.36
C GLY A 26 -5.11 4.37 -4.60
N MET A 27 -4.86 3.54 -3.57
CA MET A 27 -3.91 2.43 -3.60
C MET A 27 -4.43 1.16 -4.29
N ALA A 28 -5.71 1.08 -4.63
CA ALA A 28 -6.32 -0.16 -5.10
C ALA A 28 -5.69 -0.73 -6.37
N ASP A 29 -5.25 0.11 -7.31
CA ASP A 29 -4.58 -0.34 -8.55
C ASP A 29 -3.22 -0.95 -8.25
N ILE A 30 -2.45 -0.31 -7.36
CA ILE A 30 -1.12 -0.76 -6.92
C ILE A 30 -1.23 -2.12 -6.21
N LEU A 31 -2.16 -2.25 -5.27
CA LEU A 31 -2.40 -3.49 -4.53
C LEU A 31 -2.93 -4.61 -5.43
N ALA A 32 -3.77 -4.27 -6.41
CA ALA A 32 -4.27 -5.22 -7.39
C ALA A 32 -3.15 -5.83 -8.24
N VAL A 33 -2.15 -5.03 -8.62
CA VAL A 33 -0.97 -5.52 -9.34
C VAL A 33 -0.03 -6.26 -8.40
N ALA A 34 0.23 -5.74 -7.20
CA ALA A 34 1.09 -6.38 -6.22
C ALA A 34 0.63 -7.83 -5.93
N TYR A 35 -0.62 -8.01 -5.49
CA TYR A 35 -1.17 -9.32 -5.13
C TYR A 35 -1.70 -10.13 -6.33
N GLY A 36 -2.02 -9.47 -7.44
CA GLY A 36 -2.56 -10.15 -8.63
C GLY A 36 -1.51 -10.62 -9.62
N HIS A 37 -0.31 -10.05 -9.58
CA HIS A 37 0.72 -10.25 -10.60
C HIS A 37 2.15 -10.29 -10.04
N ALA A 38 2.56 -9.31 -9.25
CA ALA A 38 3.96 -9.11 -8.93
C ALA A 38 4.50 -10.04 -7.83
N MET A 39 3.73 -10.29 -6.80
CA MET A 39 4.18 -11.04 -5.62
C MET A 39 3.98 -12.55 -5.78
N ASN A 40 4.96 -13.29 -5.29
CA ASN A 40 4.87 -14.74 -5.15
C ASN A 40 4.43 -15.09 -3.72
N PHE A 41 3.24 -15.69 -3.57
CA PHE A 41 2.68 -16.07 -2.28
C PHE A 41 1.70 -17.26 -2.46
N GLN A 42 1.31 -17.88 -1.35
CA GLN A 42 0.32 -18.96 -1.33
C GLN A 42 -0.85 -18.54 -0.43
N PRO A 43 -2.06 -18.33 -0.96
CA PRO A 43 -3.20 -17.87 -0.15
C PRO A 43 -3.55 -18.82 1.01
N LYS A 44 -3.40 -20.14 0.80
CA LYS A 44 -3.70 -21.18 1.80
C LYS A 44 -2.57 -21.39 2.81
N ASP A 45 -1.38 -20.85 2.56
CA ASP A 45 -0.23 -20.86 3.46
C ASP A 45 0.45 -19.49 3.50
N PRO A 46 -0.15 -18.52 4.22
CA PRO A 46 0.38 -17.17 4.31
C PRO A 46 1.74 -17.08 5.04
N HIS A 47 2.18 -18.17 5.65
CA HIS A 47 3.49 -18.26 6.32
C HIS A 47 4.53 -19.03 5.52
N TRP A 48 4.20 -19.46 4.30
CA TRP A 48 5.15 -20.13 3.43
C TRP A 48 6.49 -19.38 3.33
N GLU A 49 7.60 -20.03 3.66
CA GLU A 49 8.91 -19.36 3.76
C GLU A 49 9.41 -18.79 2.42
N GLY A 50 9.01 -19.39 1.30
CA GLY A 50 9.39 -18.92 -0.05
C GLY A 50 8.59 -17.72 -0.56
N ARG A 51 7.63 -17.19 0.21
CA ARG A 51 6.81 -16.06 -0.20
C ARG A 51 7.59 -14.76 -0.28
N ASP A 52 7.17 -13.87 -1.14
CA ASP A 52 7.48 -12.44 -1.04
C ASP A 52 6.75 -11.87 0.20
N ARG A 53 7.28 -10.82 0.82
CA ARG A 53 6.71 -10.19 2.01
C ARG A 53 6.25 -8.78 1.70
N PHE A 54 5.00 -8.48 2.04
CA PHE A 54 4.44 -7.14 1.93
C PHE A 54 4.40 -6.47 3.31
N LEU A 55 5.19 -5.42 3.48
CA LEU A 55 5.25 -4.65 4.71
C LEU A 55 4.41 -3.39 4.57
N LEU A 56 3.35 -3.29 5.36
CA LEU A 56 2.53 -2.09 5.43
C LEU A 56 3.11 -1.15 6.49
N SER A 57 4.04 -0.26 6.11
CA SER A 57 4.68 0.68 7.03
C SER A 57 3.68 1.70 7.59
N HIS A 58 2.86 2.28 6.72
CA HIS A 58 1.76 3.18 7.07
C HIS A 58 0.53 2.39 7.54
N GLY A 59 0.57 1.94 8.80
CA GLY A 59 -0.43 1.02 9.36
C GLY A 59 -1.88 1.49 9.28
N HIS A 60 -2.15 2.79 9.14
CA HIS A 60 -3.48 3.34 8.94
C HIS A 60 -4.09 3.00 7.57
N TYR A 61 -3.28 2.57 6.58
CA TYR A 61 -3.79 2.01 5.32
C TYR A 61 -4.25 0.55 5.46
N ALA A 62 -4.41 0.04 6.68
CA ALA A 62 -4.82 -1.34 6.93
C ALA A 62 -6.06 -1.76 6.14
N ILE A 63 -7.06 -0.88 6.06
CA ILE A 63 -8.30 -1.13 5.30
C ILE A 63 -8.02 -1.44 3.81
N ALA A 64 -7.06 -0.75 3.18
CA ALA A 64 -6.64 -1.02 1.80
C ALA A 64 -5.98 -2.40 1.69
N HIS A 65 -5.09 -2.69 2.64
CA HIS A 65 -4.36 -3.96 2.64
C HIS A 65 -5.28 -5.15 2.93
N TYR A 66 -6.20 -5.03 3.88
CA TYR A 66 -7.21 -6.07 4.13
C TYR A 66 -8.06 -6.34 2.89
N ALA A 67 -8.51 -5.31 2.20
CA ALA A 67 -9.23 -5.47 0.94
C ALA A 67 -8.42 -6.25 -0.11
N ALA A 68 -7.10 -6.01 -0.17
CA ALA A 68 -6.21 -6.76 -1.05
C ALA A 68 -5.99 -8.21 -0.59
N LEU A 69 -5.87 -8.46 0.72
CA LEU A 69 -5.75 -9.80 1.29
C LEU A 69 -7.02 -10.65 1.08
N ILE A 70 -8.19 -10.02 1.17
CA ILE A 70 -9.48 -10.65 0.83
C ILE A 70 -9.52 -10.99 -0.67
N GLU A 71 -9.19 -10.02 -1.54
CA GLU A 71 -9.15 -10.25 -2.99
C GLU A 71 -8.13 -11.33 -3.40
N ALA A 72 -7.04 -11.46 -2.65
CA ALA A 72 -6.02 -12.50 -2.83
C ALA A 72 -6.44 -13.87 -2.29
N GLY A 73 -7.54 -13.97 -1.53
CA GLY A 73 -8.03 -15.22 -0.92
C GLY A 73 -7.23 -15.69 0.30
N ILE A 74 -6.52 -14.76 0.97
CA ILE A 74 -5.80 -15.02 2.22
C ILE A 74 -6.76 -14.87 3.42
N ILE A 75 -7.69 -13.93 3.33
CA ILE A 75 -8.74 -13.67 4.32
C ILE A 75 -10.08 -13.95 3.65
N ASP A 76 -11.01 -14.57 4.37
CA ASP A 76 -12.35 -14.84 3.88
C ASP A 76 -13.16 -13.54 3.73
N GLU A 77 -13.99 -13.45 2.67
CA GLU A 77 -14.72 -12.21 2.34
C GLU A 77 -15.69 -11.80 3.45
N GLU A 78 -16.26 -12.76 4.17
CA GLU A 78 -17.19 -12.52 5.25
C GLU A 78 -16.58 -11.75 6.43
N GLU A 79 -15.25 -11.81 6.62
CA GLU A 79 -14.58 -11.11 7.70
C GLU A 79 -14.59 -9.58 7.52
N LEU A 80 -14.81 -9.06 6.31
CA LEU A 80 -14.91 -7.63 6.09
C LEU A 80 -16.01 -6.97 6.95
N GLU A 81 -17.07 -7.72 7.30
CA GLU A 81 -18.17 -7.23 8.15
C GLU A 81 -17.74 -7.06 9.63
N THR A 82 -16.56 -7.53 9.99
CA THR A 82 -16.01 -7.40 11.36
C THR A 82 -14.95 -6.30 11.48
N TYR A 83 -14.64 -5.60 10.40
CA TYR A 83 -13.59 -4.58 10.39
C TYR A 83 -13.75 -3.57 11.53
N GLY A 84 -12.70 -3.43 12.35
CA GLY A 84 -12.66 -2.50 13.47
C GLY A 84 -13.58 -2.85 14.66
N CYS A 85 -14.26 -4.00 14.65
CA CYS A 85 -15.05 -4.48 15.77
C CYS A 85 -14.16 -5.14 16.84
N ASP A 86 -14.68 -5.27 18.04
CA ASP A 86 -14.02 -6.00 19.12
C ASP A 86 -13.79 -7.47 18.69
N ASP A 87 -12.66 -8.03 19.08
CA ASP A 87 -12.22 -9.39 18.76
C ASP A 87 -12.06 -9.72 17.26
N SER A 88 -12.17 -8.72 16.37
CA SER A 88 -11.92 -8.90 14.94
C SER A 88 -10.43 -9.12 14.64
N ARG A 89 -10.16 -9.94 13.63
CA ARG A 89 -8.81 -10.07 13.05
C ARG A 89 -8.43 -8.89 12.13
N LEU A 90 -9.34 -7.94 11.92
CA LEU A 90 -9.17 -6.77 11.06
C LEU A 90 -9.24 -5.47 11.88
N PRO A 91 -8.29 -5.20 12.80
CA PRO A 91 -8.28 -3.95 13.56
C PRO A 91 -8.05 -2.74 12.63
N MET A 92 -8.45 -1.53 13.06
CA MET A 92 -8.33 -0.31 12.25
C MET A 92 -6.88 0.06 11.89
N SER A 93 -5.89 -0.43 12.63
CA SER A 93 -4.46 -0.34 12.28
C SER A 93 -3.89 -1.74 12.11
N GLY A 94 -3.14 -1.98 11.05
CA GLY A 94 -2.63 -3.31 10.70
C GLY A 94 -1.76 -3.95 11.79
N MET A 95 -2.11 -5.17 12.21
CA MET A 95 -1.40 -5.89 13.27
C MET A 95 -1.07 -7.32 12.84
N ALA A 96 0.22 -7.65 12.77
CA ALA A 96 0.70 -8.96 12.36
C ALA A 96 0.29 -10.11 13.29
N THR A 97 -0.02 -9.80 14.56
CA THR A 97 -0.44 -10.80 15.55
C THR A 97 -1.88 -11.29 15.35
N TYR A 98 -2.72 -10.55 14.65
CA TYR A 98 -4.13 -10.87 14.48
C TYR A 98 -4.48 -11.25 13.04
N THR A 99 -3.88 -10.58 12.08
CA THR A 99 -4.30 -10.65 10.67
C THR A 99 -3.39 -11.56 9.85
N PRO A 100 -3.89 -12.66 9.27
CA PRO A 100 -3.13 -13.47 8.33
C PRO A 100 -2.65 -12.64 7.13
N GLY A 101 -1.41 -12.82 6.71
CA GLY A 101 -0.82 -12.09 5.59
C GLY A 101 -0.26 -10.71 5.96
N MET A 102 -0.45 -10.21 7.19
CA MET A 102 0.25 -9.05 7.70
C MET A 102 1.63 -9.46 8.22
N GLU A 103 2.69 -8.84 7.69
CA GLU A 103 4.08 -9.18 8.06
C GLU A 103 4.60 -8.36 9.25
N ILE A 104 4.08 -7.15 9.44
CA ILE A 104 4.47 -6.23 10.51
C ILE A 104 3.23 -5.54 11.09
N SER A 105 3.33 -5.09 12.34
CA SER A 105 2.36 -4.18 12.93
C SER A 105 2.81 -2.75 12.63
N GLY A 106 2.08 -2.09 11.74
CA GLY A 106 2.34 -0.70 11.34
C GLY A 106 1.67 0.31 12.28
N GLY A 107 1.99 1.59 12.08
CA GLY A 107 1.37 2.69 12.86
C GLY A 107 2.37 3.80 13.18
N SER A 108 3.51 3.48 13.76
CA SER A 108 4.64 4.42 13.85
C SER A 108 5.28 4.57 12.50
N LEU A 109 5.07 5.71 11.85
CA LEU A 109 5.64 6.01 10.53
C LEU A 109 7.18 5.97 10.56
N GLY A 110 7.79 5.65 9.42
CA GLY A 110 9.24 5.55 9.27
C GLY A 110 9.88 4.26 9.80
N GLN A 111 9.12 3.35 10.43
CA GLN A 111 9.69 2.12 11.00
C GLN A 111 9.74 0.96 9.99
N GLY A 112 8.76 0.87 9.09
CA GLY A 112 8.63 -0.28 8.19
C GLY A 112 9.83 -0.46 7.27
N LEU A 113 10.43 0.61 6.76
CA LEU A 113 11.60 0.50 5.90
C LEU A 113 12.81 -0.07 6.64
N SER A 114 13.05 0.33 7.90
CA SER A 114 14.13 -0.23 8.73
C SER A 114 13.94 -1.73 8.97
N ILE A 115 12.70 -2.15 9.23
CA ILE A 115 12.33 -3.57 9.35
C ILE A 115 12.57 -4.29 8.01
N GLY A 116 12.15 -3.67 6.89
CA GLY A 116 12.35 -4.19 5.53
C GLY A 116 13.81 -4.41 5.19
N VAL A 117 14.69 -3.49 5.58
CA VAL A 117 16.16 -3.65 5.45
C VAL A 117 16.64 -4.88 6.20
N GLY A 118 16.24 -5.04 7.47
CA GLY A 118 16.61 -6.21 8.28
C GLY A 118 16.11 -7.52 7.68
N MET A 119 14.85 -7.55 7.20
CA MET A 119 14.26 -8.73 6.55
C MET A 119 14.95 -9.06 5.22
N ALA A 120 15.27 -8.07 4.40
CA ALA A 120 15.98 -8.27 3.13
C ALA A 120 17.39 -8.84 3.34
N LEU A 121 18.11 -8.34 4.36
CA LEU A 121 19.39 -8.91 4.80
C LEU A 121 19.24 -10.36 5.26
N GLY A 122 18.24 -10.65 6.08
CA GLY A 122 17.94 -12.01 6.57
C GLY A 122 17.63 -12.99 5.44
N LEU A 123 16.79 -12.60 4.46
CA LEU A 123 16.49 -13.41 3.27
C LEU A 123 17.76 -13.70 2.47
N ARG A 124 18.61 -12.69 2.24
CA ARG A 124 19.88 -12.85 1.53
C ARG A 124 20.81 -13.80 2.27
N GLN A 125 20.91 -13.71 3.59
CA GLN A 125 21.72 -14.63 4.41
C GLN A 125 21.22 -16.07 4.34
N LYS A 126 19.90 -16.25 4.31
CA LYS A 126 19.24 -17.55 4.10
C LYS A 126 19.33 -18.06 2.65
N ARG A 127 19.85 -17.28 1.71
CA ARG A 127 19.82 -17.54 0.26
C ARG A 127 18.39 -17.74 -0.26
N ASN A 128 17.42 -17.08 0.35
CA ASN A 128 16.04 -17.09 -0.08
C ASN A 128 15.85 -15.99 -1.16
N PRO A 129 15.36 -16.32 -2.37
CA PRO A 129 15.23 -15.37 -3.48
C PRO A 129 14.03 -14.43 -3.37
N ALA A 130 13.23 -14.52 -2.33
CA ALA A 130 12.03 -13.72 -2.14
C ALA A 130 12.35 -12.22 -2.03
N PHE A 131 11.39 -11.41 -2.45
CA PHE A 131 11.44 -9.97 -2.35
C PHE A 131 10.73 -9.47 -1.09
N ILE A 132 11.19 -8.32 -0.61
CA ILE A 132 10.49 -7.49 0.38
C ILE A 132 9.87 -6.33 -0.37
N TYR A 133 8.55 -6.18 -0.27
CA TYR A 133 7.78 -5.03 -0.74
C TYR A 133 7.41 -4.18 0.46
N ASN A 134 8.00 -2.98 0.57
CA ASN A 134 7.68 -2.06 1.65
C ASN A 134 6.80 -0.93 1.13
N SER A 135 5.55 -0.89 1.57
CA SER A 135 4.60 0.18 1.24
C SER A 135 4.65 1.28 2.28
N MET A 136 4.80 2.51 1.83
CA MET A 136 4.90 3.71 2.67
C MET A 136 4.21 4.90 2.00
N SER A 137 3.90 5.93 2.79
CA SER A 137 3.26 7.16 2.32
C SER A 137 4.25 8.30 2.12
N ASP A 138 3.81 9.37 1.45
CA ASP A 138 4.58 10.60 1.32
C ASP A 138 4.84 11.28 2.69
N GLY A 139 3.89 11.23 3.63
CA GLY A 139 4.09 11.72 5.00
C GLY A 139 5.17 10.94 5.79
N GLU A 140 5.45 9.70 5.44
CA GLU A 140 6.55 8.92 6.04
C GLU A 140 7.94 9.43 5.63
N LEU A 141 8.03 10.21 4.57
CA LEU A 141 9.27 10.83 4.12
C LEU A 141 9.74 11.97 5.04
N ASP A 142 8.89 12.42 5.96
CA ASP A 142 9.25 13.41 6.97
C ASP A 142 9.98 12.75 8.16
N GLU A 143 9.96 11.41 8.27
CA GLU A 143 10.63 10.66 9.32
C GLU A 143 12.12 10.43 9.00
N GLY A 144 13.00 10.82 9.93
CA GLY A 144 14.46 10.65 9.77
C GLY A 144 14.89 9.21 9.58
N SER A 145 14.23 8.26 10.29
CA SER A 145 14.51 6.83 10.19
C SER A 145 14.28 6.25 8.79
N THR A 146 13.39 6.84 7.99
CA THR A 146 13.21 6.48 6.57
C THR A 146 14.51 6.68 5.79
N TRP A 147 15.17 7.81 5.97
CA TRP A 147 16.40 8.16 5.24
C TRP A 147 17.62 7.40 5.76
N GLU A 148 17.69 7.13 7.07
CA GLU A 148 18.70 6.25 7.66
C GLU A 148 18.60 4.83 7.08
N ALA A 149 17.38 4.30 6.98
CA ALA A 149 17.13 3.00 6.36
C ALA A 149 17.44 3.01 4.86
N ALA A 150 17.15 4.11 4.15
CA ALA A 150 17.48 4.26 2.73
C ALA A 150 18.98 4.21 2.48
N MET A 151 19.80 4.90 3.31
CA MET A 151 21.26 4.81 3.25
C MET A 151 21.75 3.38 3.52
N SER A 152 21.20 2.72 4.54
CA SER A 152 21.58 1.36 4.91
C SER A 152 21.26 0.37 3.79
N ALA A 153 20.06 0.44 3.19
CA ALA A 153 19.67 -0.41 2.08
C ALA A 153 20.60 -0.29 0.88
N ALA A 154 20.97 0.93 0.52
CA ALA A 154 21.91 1.21 -0.58
C ALA A 154 23.30 0.71 -0.27
N HIS A 155 23.83 0.98 0.95
CA HIS A 155 25.14 0.50 1.39
C HIS A 155 25.26 -1.04 1.27
N HIS A 156 24.19 -1.74 1.66
CA HIS A 156 24.14 -3.20 1.58
C HIS A 156 23.74 -3.75 0.23
N ASN A 157 23.47 -2.91 -0.78
CA ASN A 157 23.04 -3.34 -2.11
C ASN A 157 21.84 -4.31 -2.06
N LEU A 158 20.77 -3.93 -1.35
CA LEU A 158 19.63 -4.81 -1.14
C LEU A 158 18.72 -4.87 -2.36
N SER A 159 19.19 -5.59 -3.39
CA SER A 159 18.46 -5.76 -4.65
C SER A 159 17.19 -6.61 -4.54
N ASN A 160 16.89 -7.17 -3.39
CA ASN A 160 15.64 -7.86 -3.07
C ASN A 160 14.68 -6.99 -2.25
N LEU A 161 14.92 -5.67 -2.15
CA LEU A 161 14.04 -4.70 -1.50
C LEU A 161 13.43 -3.76 -2.55
N ILE A 162 12.10 -3.73 -2.60
CA ILE A 162 11.30 -2.84 -3.44
C ILE A 162 10.46 -1.96 -2.51
N VAL A 163 10.68 -0.66 -2.55
CA VAL A 163 9.88 0.32 -1.82
C VAL A 163 8.82 0.89 -2.75
N MET A 164 7.61 1.01 -2.25
CA MET A 164 6.46 1.62 -2.92
C MET A 164 6.05 2.84 -2.11
N VAL A 165 6.15 4.02 -2.69
CA VAL A 165 5.74 5.27 -2.04
C VAL A 165 4.44 5.76 -2.64
N ASP A 166 3.39 5.86 -1.84
CA ASP A 166 2.12 6.49 -2.21
C ASP A 166 2.24 8.00 -2.10
N ILE A 167 2.29 8.68 -3.24
CA ILE A 167 2.36 10.15 -3.33
C ILE A 167 0.97 10.68 -3.66
N ASN A 168 0.18 10.89 -2.62
CA ASN A 168 -1.17 11.43 -2.74
C ASN A 168 -1.28 12.91 -2.38
N ASN A 169 -0.16 13.54 -1.96
CA ASN A 169 -0.04 14.94 -1.58
C ASN A 169 -0.90 15.38 -0.39
N GLN A 170 -1.37 14.45 0.44
CA GLN A 170 -2.14 14.77 1.64
C GLN A 170 -1.60 14.05 2.88
N GLN A 171 -1.43 14.82 3.94
CA GLN A 171 -1.15 14.35 5.29
C GLN A 171 -2.35 14.66 6.20
N ALA A 172 -2.30 14.21 7.46
CA ALA A 172 -3.36 14.45 8.45
C ALA A 172 -3.70 15.94 8.61
N ASP A 173 -2.68 16.81 8.58
CA ASP A 173 -2.79 18.24 8.83
C ASP A 173 -2.99 19.07 7.55
N GLY A 174 -2.92 18.47 6.36
CA GLY A 174 -3.14 19.17 5.10
C GLY A 174 -2.29 18.69 3.94
N ASN A 175 -2.10 19.58 2.95
CA ASN A 175 -1.29 19.25 1.77
C ASN A 175 0.18 19.07 2.13
N SER A 176 0.79 17.98 1.67
CA SER A 176 2.17 17.60 2.01
C SER A 176 3.20 18.70 1.69
N ASN A 177 3.02 19.43 0.59
CA ASN A 177 3.94 20.53 0.24
C ASN A 177 3.81 21.77 1.15
N GLN A 178 2.71 21.91 1.88
CA GLN A 178 2.50 22.99 2.85
C GLN A 178 2.98 22.62 4.24
N ILE A 179 2.90 21.33 4.59
CA ILE A 179 3.35 20.81 5.88
C ILE A 179 4.87 20.65 5.89
N MET A 180 5.40 19.78 5.04
CA MET A 180 6.83 19.55 4.86
C MET A 180 7.10 19.18 3.41
N ARG A 181 7.84 20.00 2.68
CA ARG A 181 8.12 19.75 1.27
C ARG A 181 9.06 18.57 1.08
N PHE A 182 8.58 17.51 0.46
CA PHE A 182 9.40 16.32 0.13
C PHE A 182 10.06 16.38 -1.26
N GLU A 183 9.54 17.18 -2.18
CA GLU A 183 10.13 17.32 -3.53
C GLU A 183 11.48 18.07 -3.50
N PRO A 184 12.44 17.73 -4.41
CA PRO A 184 12.37 16.71 -5.47
C PRO A 184 12.65 15.30 -4.94
N ILE A 185 11.60 14.47 -4.81
CA ILE A 185 11.71 13.18 -4.13
C ILE A 185 12.53 12.15 -4.92
N ALA A 186 12.36 12.10 -6.24
CA ALA A 186 13.11 11.16 -7.08
C ALA A 186 14.62 11.39 -6.97
N ASP A 187 15.06 12.67 -6.99
CA ASP A 187 16.48 13.02 -6.88
C ASP A 187 17.07 12.65 -5.52
N LYS A 188 16.29 12.74 -4.45
CA LYS A 188 16.73 12.31 -3.11
C LYS A 188 17.02 10.82 -3.08
N TRP A 189 16.10 9.97 -3.59
CA TRP A 189 16.31 8.52 -3.67
C TRP A 189 17.49 8.17 -4.59
N LEU A 190 17.62 8.83 -5.75
CA LEU A 190 18.76 8.67 -6.64
C LEU A 190 20.09 9.00 -5.95
N ALA A 191 20.14 10.11 -5.18
CA ALA A 191 21.33 10.52 -4.45
C ALA A 191 21.73 9.51 -3.34
N PHE A 192 20.77 8.79 -2.78
CA PHE A 192 21.03 7.66 -1.86
C PHE A 192 21.47 6.38 -2.57
N GLY A 193 21.51 6.35 -3.91
CA GLY A 193 21.97 5.18 -4.67
C GLY A 193 20.89 4.15 -4.96
N TRP A 194 19.62 4.54 -5.00
CA TRP A 194 18.50 3.68 -5.34
C TRP A 194 18.21 3.71 -6.85
N HIS A 195 17.69 2.61 -7.36
CA HIS A 195 17.01 2.58 -8.66
C HIS A 195 15.59 3.14 -8.50
N VAL A 196 15.28 4.21 -9.22
CA VAL A 196 14.05 4.99 -9.03
C VAL A 196 13.15 4.91 -10.25
N GLN A 197 11.89 4.69 -10.04
CA GLN A 197 10.81 4.85 -11.02
C GLN A 197 9.75 5.79 -10.45
N ARG A 198 9.09 6.59 -11.30
CA ARG A 198 7.92 7.39 -10.93
C ARG A 198 6.84 7.21 -11.98
N VAL A 199 5.65 6.81 -11.56
CA VAL A 199 4.54 6.48 -12.46
C VAL A 199 3.21 6.96 -11.89
N ASN A 200 2.20 7.10 -12.76
CA ASN A 200 0.84 7.29 -12.32
C ASN A 200 0.33 6.00 -11.64
N GLY A 201 0.11 6.05 -10.32
CA GLY A 201 -0.33 4.92 -9.51
C GLY A 201 -1.79 4.49 -9.76
N ASN A 202 -2.54 5.28 -10.53
CA ASN A 202 -3.91 4.96 -10.94
C ASN A 202 -4.04 4.61 -12.44
N ASP A 203 -2.93 4.36 -13.10
CA ASP A 203 -2.85 3.74 -14.41
C ASP A 203 -2.34 2.29 -14.26
N ILE A 204 -3.23 1.32 -14.40
CA ILE A 204 -2.95 -0.09 -14.14
C ILE A 204 -1.83 -0.65 -15.04
N GLU A 205 -1.71 -0.16 -16.29
CA GLU A 205 -0.66 -0.60 -17.22
C GLU A 205 0.70 -0.03 -16.81
N ALA A 206 0.74 1.24 -16.39
CA ALA A 206 1.95 1.86 -15.87
C ALA A 206 2.42 1.19 -14.57
N VAL A 207 1.49 0.87 -13.68
CA VAL A 207 1.78 0.16 -12.43
C VAL A 207 2.33 -1.25 -12.71
N LEU A 208 1.70 -2.01 -13.60
CA LEU A 208 2.13 -3.36 -13.99
C LEU A 208 3.55 -3.32 -14.55
N LYS A 209 3.80 -2.42 -15.49
CA LYS A 209 5.13 -2.24 -16.08
C LYS A 209 6.19 -1.87 -15.05
N ALA A 210 5.87 -1.00 -14.10
CA ALA A 210 6.81 -0.58 -13.07
C ALA A 210 7.20 -1.76 -12.16
N PHE A 211 6.26 -2.61 -11.77
CA PHE A 211 6.56 -3.83 -11.00
C PHE A 211 7.40 -4.82 -11.79
N ASP A 212 7.08 -5.06 -13.06
CA ASP A 212 7.85 -5.96 -13.93
C ASP A 212 9.30 -5.47 -14.09
N GLU A 213 9.50 -4.19 -14.35
CA GLU A 213 10.83 -3.58 -14.44
C GLU A 213 11.59 -3.68 -13.09
N ALA A 214 10.92 -3.40 -11.96
CA ALA A 214 11.54 -3.49 -10.65
C ALA A 214 12.00 -4.92 -10.32
N ARG A 215 11.26 -5.93 -10.75
CA ARG A 215 11.63 -7.35 -10.54
C ARG A 215 12.69 -7.84 -11.53
N ALA A 216 12.61 -7.43 -12.79
CA ALA A 216 13.47 -7.90 -13.85
C ALA A 216 14.85 -7.23 -13.89
N THR A 217 14.96 -6.02 -13.38
CA THR A 217 16.21 -5.25 -13.43
C THR A 217 17.33 -5.96 -12.66
N LYS A 218 18.50 -6.07 -13.30
CA LYS A 218 19.69 -6.74 -12.74
C LYS A 218 20.64 -5.80 -12.01
N VAL A 219 20.18 -4.57 -11.69
CA VAL A 219 21.00 -3.63 -10.92
C VAL A 219 21.18 -4.15 -9.48
N ASN A 220 22.37 -3.98 -8.96
CA ASN A 220 22.68 -4.36 -7.59
C ASN A 220 22.39 -3.20 -6.62
N GLN A 221 21.15 -2.72 -6.66
CA GLN A 221 20.66 -1.58 -5.88
C GLN A 221 19.27 -1.90 -5.34
N PRO A 222 18.85 -1.35 -4.19
CA PRO A 222 17.45 -1.35 -3.80
C PRO A 222 16.62 -0.50 -4.79
N ARG A 223 15.32 -0.76 -4.84
CA ARG A 223 14.42 -0.14 -5.81
C ARG A 223 13.33 0.63 -5.11
N VAL A 224 12.98 1.78 -5.65
CA VAL A 224 11.81 2.55 -5.23
C VAL A 224 10.93 2.86 -6.43
N ILE A 225 9.64 2.63 -6.25
CA ILE A 225 8.60 3.06 -7.19
C ILE A 225 7.77 4.14 -6.49
N LEU A 226 7.80 5.33 -7.06
CA LEU A 226 7.03 6.47 -6.62
C LEU A 226 5.70 6.46 -7.40
N PHE A 227 4.60 6.28 -6.70
CA PHE A 227 3.26 6.21 -7.29
C PHE A 227 2.52 7.51 -7.04
N ASP A 228 2.34 8.33 -8.07
CA ASP A 228 1.43 9.48 -7.99
C ASP A 228 -0.02 8.97 -7.99
N THR A 229 -0.75 9.18 -6.91
CA THR A 229 -2.11 8.66 -6.73
C THR A 229 -3.12 9.77 -6.46
N LEU A 230 -4.38 9.46 -6.69
CA LEU A 230 -5.52 10.32 -6.37
C LEU A 230 -6.33 9.69 -5.23
N MET A 231 -6.42 10.38 -4.09
CA MET A 231 -7.30 9.95 -3.00
C MET A 231 -8.75 9.90 -3.45
N GLY A 232 -9.47 8.86 -3.04
CA GLY A 232 -10.88 8.70 -3.42
C GLY A 232 -11.12 8.16 -4.82
N LYS A 233 -10.07 7.66 -5.50
CA LYS A 233 -10.10 7.22 -6.90
C LYS A 233 -11.27 6.32 -7.25
N GLY A 234 -12.03 6.69 -8.27
CA GLY A 234 -13.21 5.99 -8.77
C GLY A 234 -14.53 6.46 -8.13
N VAL A 235 -14.48 7.42 -7.18
CA VAL A 235 -15.67 8.03 -6.56
C VAL A 235 -15.54 9.55 -6.63
N PRO A 236 -16.13 10.21 -7.65
CA PRO A 236 -15.87 11.62 -7.97
C PRO A 236 -16.06 12.60 -6.81
N PHE A 237 -17.06 12.40 -5.95
CA PHE A 237 -17.27 13.29 -4.81
C PHE A 237 -16.22 13.08 -3.69
N LEU A 238 -15.61 11.89 -3.60
CA LEU A 238 -14.46 11.65 -2.71
C LEU A 238 -13.16 12.18 -3.32
N GLU A 239 -12.96 12.06 -4.64
CA GLU A 239 -11.78 12.63 -5.31
C GLU A 239 -11.70 14.15 -5.13
N GLN A 240 -12.84 14.84 -5.05
CA GLN A 240 -12.95 16.29 -4.91
C GLN A 240 -12.97 16.77 -3.46
N ARG A 241 -12.98 15.87 -2.49
CA ARG A 241 -13.07 16.21 -1.07
C ARG A 241 -11.72 16.78 -0.57
N GLU A 242 -11.71 18.02 -0.10
CA GLU A 242 -10.51 18.72 0.34
C GLU A 242 -9.82 18.01 1.53
N LYS A 243 -10.59 17.54 2.52
CA LYS A 243 -10.08 16.79 3.67
C LYS A 243 -10.46 15.33 3.54
N ASN A 244 -9.60 14.56 2.90
CA ASN A 244 -9.84 13.16 2.52
C ASN A 244 -8.91 12.15 3.21
N HIS A 245 -8.06 12.61 4.14
CA HIS A 245 -7.11 11.74 4.84
C HIS A 245 -7.82 10.75 5.77
N PHE A 246 -8.74 11.23 6.61
CA PHE A 246 -9.61 10.38 7.42
C PHE A 246 -11.04 10.90 7.30
N ILE A 247 -11.96 10.07 6.86
CA ILE A 247 -13.33 10.49 6.60
C ILE A 247 -14.34 9.78 7.49
N ARG A 248 -15.34 10.55 7.89
CA ARG A 248 -16.60 10.06 8.46
C ARG A 248 -17.70 10.49 7.51
N VAL A 249 -18.48 9.54 7.07
CA VAL A 249 -19.57 9.79 6.14
C VAL A 249 -20.85 9.14 6.65
N ASP A 250 -21.98 9.65 6.22
CA ASP A 250 -23.28 9.06 6.56
C ASP A 250 -23.57 7.81 5.71
N ALA A 251 -24.61 7.07 6.12
CA ALA A 251 -24.99 5.84 5.42
C ALA A 251 -25.32 6.06 3.94
N GLY A 252 -25.89 7.21 3.59
CA GLY A 252 -26.25 7.54 2.21
C GLY A 252 -25.02 7.77 1.32
N GLU A 253 -23.97 8.37 1.84
CA GLU A 253 -22.70 8.57 1.12
C GLU A 253 -22.01 7.23 0.82
N TRP A 254 -21.97 6.27 1.77
CA TRP A 254 -21.41 4.93 1.54
C TRP A 254 -22.14 4.20 0.42
N GLN A 255 -23.47 4.17 0.46
CA GLN A 255 -24.28 3.53 -0.57
C GLN A 255 -24.10 4.18 -1.95
N SER A 256 -23.99 5.50 -1.98
CA SER A 256 -23.72 6.26 -3.20
C SER A 256 -22.35 5.91 -3.79
N ALA A 257 -21.31 5.84 -2.95
CA ALA A 257 -19.95 5.48 -3.38
C ALA A 257 -19.90 4.06 -3.98
N ILE A 258 -20.52 3.08 -3.31
CA ILE A 258 -20.60 1.70 -3.80
C ILE A 258 -21.35 1.65 -5.12
N SER A 259 -22.48 2.36 -5.24
CA SER A 259 -23.28 2.38 -6.46
C SER A 259 -22.52 2.97 -7.65
N ILE A 260 -21.71 4.00 -7.44
CA ILE A 260 -20.86 4.61 -8.48
C ILE A 260 -19.84 3.58 -8.98
N LEU A 261 -19.11 2.92 -8.07
CA LEU A 261 -18.14 1.90 -8.46
C LEU A 261 -18.79 0.73 -9.22
N ASP A 262 -19.98 0.29 -8.76
CA ASP A 262 -20.69 -0.84 -9.38
C ASP A 262 -21.15 -0.46 -10.80
N ALA A 263 -21.59 0.78 -11.04
CA ALA A 263 -21.97 1.30 -12.36
C ALA A 263 -20.78 1.36 -13.33
N ASP A 264 -19.63 1.87 -12.87
CA ASP A 264 -18.42 1.97 -13.70
C ASP A 264 -17.91 0.59 -14.12
N SER A 265 -17.97 -0.41 -13.22
CA SER A 265 -17.55 -1.77 -13.53
C SER A 265 -18.38 -2.42 -14.64
N GLN A 266 -19.67 -2.10 -14.73
CA GLN A 266 -20.58 -2.60 -15.79
C GLN A 266 -20.33 -1.91 -17.13
N GLY A 267 -19.80 -0.67 -17.12
CA GLY A 267 -19.44 0.09 -18.33
C GLY A 267 -18.16 -0.43 -19.01
N VAL A 268 -17.24 -0.98 -18.25
CA VAL A 268 -15.97 -1.55 -18.74
C VAL A 268 -16.16 -2.98 -19.32
N ALA A 269 -17.25 -3.64 -18.99
CA ALA A 269 -17.57 -5.01 -19.48
C ALA A 269 -18.27 -5.03 -20.85
N LYS A 270 -18.43 -3.88 -21.51
CA LYS A 270 -18.95 -3.72 -22.87
C LYS A 270 -17.84 -3.27 -23.82
#